data_3dda80f0ab208d5f8dac7ef5c5174e7c
#
_entry.id   3dda80f0ab208d5f8dac7ef5c5174e7c
#
_cell.length_a   1.000
_cell.length_b   1.000
_cell.length_c   1.000
_cell.angle_alpha   90.00
_cell.angle_beta   90.00
_cell.angle_gamma   90.00
#
_symmetry.space_group_name_H-M   'P 1'
#
loop_
_entity.id
_entity.type
_entity.pdbx_description
1 polymer ?
#
loop_
_entity_poly.entity_id
_entity_poly.type
_entity_poly.pdbx_seq_one_letter_code
_entity_poly.pdbx_strand_id
1 'polypeptide(L)'
;MNGLKYTNDNFGHNAGDRMICEFAEILKKVFVNDEVFRLSGDEFIIFSIGKTKESFLEDINQLKKLNEEKEFPYASLGFLWRESSDNLESLLKLAEDEMYKHKKIVYEKFPEYKR
;
A
#
# COMPACT_ATOMS: atom_id res chain seq x y z
N MET A 1 4.87 -0.40 -1.81
CA MET A 1 5.44 -1.56 -1.07
C MET A 1 6.74 -1.16 -0.37
N ASN A 2 7.11 -1.90 0.65
CA ASN A 2 8.35 -1.67 1.39
C ASN A 2 9.37 -2.76 1.08
N GLY A 3 10.64 -2.38 1.07
CA GLY A 3 11.74 -3.32 0.98
C GLY A 3 11.92 -4.04 -0.35
N LEU A 4 11.31 -3.57 -1.43
CA LEU A 4 11.45 -4.22 -2.74
C LEU A 4 12.91 -4.20 -3.23
N LYS A 5 13.58 -3.06 -3.13
CA LYS A 5 14.98 -2.95 -3.53
C LYS A 5 15.87 -3.84 -2.68
N TYR A 6 15.65 -3.85 -1.37
CA TYR A 6 16.36 -4.75 -0.47
C TYR A 6 16.18 -6.22 -0.88
N THR A 7 14.94 -6.61 -1.19
CA THR A 7 14.63 -7.97 -1.60
C THR A 7 15.32 -8.33 -2.92
N ASN A 8 15.26 -7.44 -3.91
CA ASN A 8 15.94 -7.65 -5.18
C ASN A 8 17.45 -7.79 -5.03
N ASP A 9 18.05 -6.91 -4.21
CA ASP A 9 19.50 -6.92 -4.02
C ASP A 9 20.01 -8.16 -3.28
N ASN A 10 19.23 -8.67 -2.33
CA ASN A 10 19.64 -9.80 -1.48
C ASN A 10 19.15 -11.17 -1.96
N PHE A 11 18.02 -11.23 -2.67
CA PHE A 11 17.38 -12.49 -3.06
C PHE A 11 17.07 -12.59 -4.55
N GLY A 12 17.42 -11.54 -5.34
CA GLY A 12 17.24 -11.51 -6.78
C GLY A 12 15.88 -10.98 -7.23
N HIS A 13 15.78 -10.63 -8.52
CA HIS A 13 14.57 -10.05 -9.10
C HIS A 13 13.37 -10.99 -9.07
N ASN A 14 13.58 -12.30 -9.15
CA ASN A 14 12.47 -13.26 -9.05
C ASN A 14 11.81 -13.20 -7.67
N ALA A 15 12.59 -13.01 -6.61
CA ALA A 15 12.05 -12.84 -5.26
C ALA A 15 11.25 -11.54 -5.13
N GLY A 16 11.75 -10.45 -5.72
CA GLY A 16 11.03 -9.18 -5.78
C GLY A 16 9.73 -9.29 -6.56
N ASP A 17 9.74 -9.99 -7.70
CA ASP A 17 8.54 -10.22 -8.51
C ASP A 17 7.48 -11.02 -7.73
N ARG A 18 7.90 -12.06 -7.01
CA ARG A 18 6.99 -12.81 -6.13
C ARG A 18 6.38 -11.92 -5.05
N MET A 19 7.18 -11.07 -4.45
CA MET A 19 6.73 -10.12 -3.43
C MET A 19 5.65 -9.18 -3.99
N ILE A 20 5.86 -8.65 -5.19
CA ILE A 20 4.88 -7.79 -5.87
C ILE A 20 3.58 -8.57 -6.13
N CYS A 21 3.68 -9.78 -6.65
CA CYS A 21 2.51 -10.61 -6.96
C CYS A 21 1.73 -10.97 -5.69
N GLU A 22 2.40 -11.33 -4.62
CA GLU A 22 1.77 -11.63 -3.33
C GLU A 22 1.01 -10.41 -2.79
N PHE A 23 1.63 -9.23 -2.86
CA PHE A 23 0.97 -8.01 -2.40
C PHE A 23 -0.22 -7.65 -3.28
N ALA A 24 -0.10 -7.79 -4.60
CA ALA A 24 -1.22 -7.57 -5.52
C ALA A 24 -2.40 -8.50 -5.23
N GLU A 25 -2.13 -9.76 -4.91
CA GLU A 25 -3.17 -10.71 -4.52
C GLU A 25 -3.88 -10.29 -3.22
N ILE A 26 -3.12 -9.80 -2.24
CA ILE A 26 -3.68 -9.27 -0.99
C ILE A 26 -4.61 -8.10 -1.30
N LEU A 27 -4.18 -7.16 -2.12
CA LEU A 27 -4.99 -5.99 -2.48
C LEU A 27 -6.28 -6.39 -3.20
N LYS A 28 -6.21 -7.33 -4.13
CA LYS A 28 -7.39 -7.83 -4.86
C LYS A 28 -8.37 -8.56 -3.93
N LYS A 29 -7.86 -9.26 -2.94
CA LYS A 29 -8.67 -10.00 -1.98
C LYS A 29 -9.40 -9.05 -1.02
N VAL A 30 -8.74 -7.99 -0.58
CA VAL A 30 -9.32 -7.00 0.34
C VAL A 30 -10.27 -6.06 -0.40
N PHE A 31 -9.87 -5.59 -1.57
CA PHE A 31 -10.60 -4.59 -2.36
C PHE A 31 -11.26 -5.24 -3.58
N VAL A 32 -12.16 -6.20 -3.33
CA VAL A 32 -12.72 -7.11 -4.35
C VAL A 32 -13.38 -6.39 -5.53
N ASN A 33 -14.13 -5.32 -5.26
CA ASN A 33 -14.89 -4.59 -6.29
C ASN A 33 -14.27 -3.24 -6.63
N ASP A 34 -13.04 -3.00 -6.19
CA ASP A 34 -12.36 -1.74 -6.39
C ASP A 34 -11.33 -1.83 -7.51
N GLU A 35 -10.96 -0.68 -8.04
CA GLU A 35 -9.91 -0.62 -9.05
C GLU A 35 -8.54 -0.53 -8.37
N VAL A 36 -7.64 -1.44 -8.73
CA VAL A 36 -6.28 -1.50 -8.21
C VAL A 36 -5.31 -1.27 -9.35
N PHE A 37 -4.46 -0.27 -9.22
CA PHE A 37 -3.45 0.08 -10.21
C PHE A 37 -2.06 -0.01 -9.61
N ARG A 38 -1.11 -0.51 -10.39
CA ARG A 38 0.31 -0.40 -10.06
C ARG A 38 0.88 0.77 -10.86
N LEU A 39 1.36 1.81 -10.17
CA LEU A 39 1.89 3.01 -10.81
C LEU A 39 3.33 2.85 -11.28
N SER A 40 4.15 2.31 -10.42
CA SER A 40 5.57 2.09 -10.69
C SER A 40 6.03 0.96 -9.80
N GLY A 41 7.29 0.55 -9.94
CA GLY A 41 7.89 -0.60 -9.26
C GLY A 41 7.21 -1.06 -7.98
N ASP A 42 7.15 -0.22 -6.99
CA ASP A 42 6.65 -0.56 -5.66
C ASP A 42 5.44 0.26 -5.20
N GLU A 43 4.78 0.99 -6.09
CA GLU A 43 3.64 1.84 -5.75
C GLU A 43 2.33 1.33 -6.37
N PHE A 44 1.29 1.25 -5.52
CA PHE A 44 -0.06 0.86 -5.92
C PHE A 44 -1.05 1.95 -5.52
N ILE A 45 -2.08 2.13 -6.34
CA ILE A 45 -3.21 3.01 -6.03
C ILE A 45 -4.49 2.19 -6.11
N ILE A 46 -5.38 2.40 -5.15
CA ILE A 46 -6.69 1.78 -5.13
C ILE A 46 -7.76 2.87 -5.08
N PHE A 47 -8.74 2.77 -5.99
CA PHE A 47 -9.91 3.63 -5.99
C PHE A 47 -11.12 2.85 -5.52
N SER A 48 -11.64 3.21 -4.34
CA SER A 48 -12.86 2.64 -3.77
C SER A 48 -13.99 3.64 -3.99
N ILE A 49 -14.82 3.39 -4.99
CA ILE A 49 -15.90 4.30 -5.38
C ILE A 49 -17.24 3.70 -4.94
N GLY A 50 -18.12 4.57 -4.41
CA GLY A 50 -19.47 4.15 -4.02
C GLY A 50 -19.57 3.40 -2.69
N LYS A 51 -18.51 3.43 -1.89
CA LYS A 51 -18.49 2.82 -0.56
C LYS A 51 -18.82 3.83 0.53
N THR A 52 -19.45 3.36 1.60
CA THR A 52 -19.59 4.18 2.81
C THR A 52 -18.22 4.34 3.48
N LYS A 53 -18.10 5.34 4.33
CA LYS A 53 -16.87 5.53 5.11
C LYS A 53 -16.57 4.30 5.98
N GLU A 54 -17.59 3.72 6.59
CA GLU A 54 -17.45 2.54 7.44
C GLU A 54 -16.93 1.35 6.66
N SER A 55 -17.49 1.08 5.48
CA SER A 55 -17.06 -0.02 4.62
C SER A 55 -15.62 0.17 4.13
N PHE A 56 -15.27 1.40 3.74
CA PHE A 56 -13.91 1.75 3.33
C PHE A 56 -12.91 1.51 4.48
N LEU A 57 -13.25 1.97 5.68
CA LEU A 57 -12.36 1.80 6.85
C LEU A 57 -12.22 0.34 7.28
N GLU A 58 -13.26 -0.48 7.10
CA GLU A 58 -13.17 -1.92 7.33
C GLU A 58 -12.14 -2.57 6.41
N ASP A 59 -12.16 -2.21 5.13
CA ASP A 59 -11.18 -2.71 4.15
C ASP A 59 -9.77 -2.26 4.52
N ILE A 60 -9.59 -0.99 4.91
CA ILE A 60 -8.31 -0.47 5.35
C ILE A 60 -7.80 -1.21 6.58
N ASN A 61 -8.68 -1.46 7.56
CA ASN A 61 -8.30 -2.18 8.77
C ASN A 61 -7.90 -3.63 8.47
N GLN A 62 -8.59 -4.29 7.54
CA GLN A 62 -8.23 -5.63 7.09
C GLN A 62 -6.84 -5.64 6.44
N LEU A 63 -6.58 -4.66 5.58
CA LEU A 63 -5.27 -4.52 4.94
C LEU A 63 -4.17 -4.27 5.98
N LYS A 64 -4.40 -3.38 6.93
CA LYS A 64 -3.45 -3.10 8.01
C LYS A 64 -3.12 -4.36 8.79
N LYS A 65 -4.13 -5.14 9.13
CA LYS A 65 -3.96 -6.38 9.88
C LYS A 65 -3.09 -7.38 9.11
N LEU A 66 -3.38 -7.60 7.84
CA LEU A 66 -2.59 -8.49 6.99
C LEU A 66 -1.16 -8.00 6.82
N ASN A 67 -0.98 -6.69 6.72
CA ASN A 67 0.33 -6.06 6.59
C ASN A 67 1.16 -6.23 7.88
N GLU A 68 0.52 -6.08 9.05
CA GLU A 68 1.18 -6.16 10.36
C GLU A 68 1.49 -7.59 10.80
N GLU A 69 0.86 -8.59 10.20
CA GLU A 69 1.15 -10.00 10.47
C GLU A 69 2.55 -10.39 9.98
N LYS A 70 3.16 -9.56 9.16
CA LYS A 70 4.51 -9.80 8.66
C LYS A 70 5.56 -9.22 9.61
N GLU A 71 6.70 -9.89 9.67
CA GLU A 71 7.85 -9.39 10.45
C GLU A 71 8.28 -8.01 9.98
N PHE A 72 8.23 -7.78 8.66
CA PHE A 72 8.43 -6.49 8.05
C PHE A 72 7.19 -6.14 7.24
N PRO A 73 6.55 -4.98 7.47
CA PRO A 73 5.32 -4.62 6.77
C PRO A 73 5.52 -4.56 5.25
N TYR A 74 4.64 -5.24 4.50
CA TYR A 74 4.67 -5.21 3.04
C TYR A 74 4.54 -3.81 2.46
N ALA A 75 3.77 -2.95 3.12
CA ALA A 75 3.42 -1.67 2.56
C ALA A 75 3.38 -0.56 3.59
N SER A 76 3.74 0.63 3.15
CA SER A 76 3.39 1.87 3.83
C SER A 76 2.11 2.39 3.21
N LEU A 77 1.17 2.84 4.04
CA LEU A 77 -0.19 3.15 3.63
C LEU A 77 -0.50 4.62 3.82
N GLY A 78 -1.12 5.21 2.80
CA GLY A 78 -1.78 6.50 2.91
C GLY A 78 -3.18 6.36 2.34
N PHE A 79 -4.17 6.86 3.02
CA PHE A 79 -5.55 6.76 2.57
C PHE A 79 -6.36 7.98 2.97
N LEU A 80 -7.41 8.23 2.17
CA LEU A 80 -8.36 9.31 2.40
C LEU A 80 -9.75 8.83 2.02
N TRP A 81 -10.72 9.25 2.80
CA TRP A 81 -12.12 9.10 2.42
C TRP A 81 -12.75 10.48 2.25
N ARG A 82 -13.52 10.65 1.20
CA ARG A 82 -14.31 11.87 0.95
C ARG A 82 -15.68 11.47 0.44
N GLU A 83 -16.67 12.23 0.82
CA GLU A 83 -18.05 12.01 0.37
C GLU A 83 -18.19 12.26 -1.14
N SER A 84 -17.44 13.23 -1.64
CA SER A 84 -17.32 13.48 -3.07
C SER A 84 -15.89 13.88 -3.42
N SER A 85 -15.46 13.58 -4.65
CA SER A 85 -14.12 13.91 -5.11
C SER A 85 -14.18 15.03 -6.14
N ASP A 86 -14.06 16.27 -5.69
CA ASP A 86 -14.04 17.42 -6.59
C ASP A 86 -12.70 17.58 -7.30
N ASN A 87 -11.59 17.14 -6.66
CA ASN A 87 -10.26 17.22 -7.23
C ASN A 87 -9.45 15.97 -6.88
N LEU A 88 -9.42 15.05 -7.83
CA LEU A 88 -8.72 13.77 -7.67
C LEU A 88 -7.21 13.96 -7.45
N GLU A 89 -6.57 14.90 -8.15
CA GLU A 89 -5.14 15.17 -7.99
C GLU A 89 -4.80 15.58 -6.56
N SER A 90 -5.61 16.46 -5.96
CA SER A 90 -5.41 16.89 -4.58
C SER A 90 -5.57 15.74 -3.60
N LEU A 91 -6.56 14.88 -3.82
CA LEU A 91 -6.78 13.71 -2.96
C LEU A 91 -5.64 12.71 -3.05
N LEU A 92 -5.14 12.45 -4.27
CA LEU A 92 -3.99 11.57 -4.47
C LEU A 92 -2.75 12.11 -3.76
N LYS A 93 -2.51 13.42 -3.87
CA LYS A 93 -1.37 14.05 -3.21
C LYS A 93 -1.44 13.93 -1.69
N LEU A 94 -2.60 14.15 -1.10
CA LEU A 94 -2.78 14.01 0.34
C LEU A 94 -2.56 12.57 0.80
N ALA A 95 -3.09 11.59 0.07
CA ALA A 95 -2.87 10.18 0.37
C ALA A 95 -1.39 9.80 0.23
N GLU A 96 -0.72 10.29 -0.81
CA GLU A 96 0.70 10.08 -1.02
C GLU A 96 1.53 10.65 0.13
N ASP A 97 1.22 11.87 0.57
CA ASP A 97 1.90 12.50 1.70
C ASP A 97 1.78 11.65 2.97
N GLU A 98 0.59 11.12 3.24
CA GLU A 98 0.37 10.22 4.38
C GLU A 98 1.15 8.90 4.23
N MET A 99 1.21 8.36 3.04
CA MET A 99 2.00 7.15 2.75
C MET A 99 3.48 7.39 3.01
N TYR A 100 4.03 8.53 2.59
CA TYR A 100 5.45 8.85 2.83
C TYR A 100 5.76 9.04 4.32
N LYS A 101 4.84 9.62 5.09
CA LYS A 101 4.99 9.71 6.55
C LYS A 101 5.05 8.32 7.18
N HIS A 102 4.17 7.42 6.77
CA HIS A 102 4.16 6.05 7.25
C HIS A 102 5.45 5.31 6.84
N LYS A 103 5.87 5.48 5.59
CA LYS A 103 7.10 4.89 5.07
C LYS A 103 8.32 5.29 5.89
N LYS A 104 8.41 6.56 6.26
CA LYS A 104 9.49 7.07 7.10
C LYS A 104 9.51 6.36 8.46
N ILE A 105 8.37 6.21 9.09
CA ILE A 105 8.25 5.50 10.37
C ILE A 105 8.69 4.05 10.24
N VAL A 106 8.26 3.35 9.21
CA VAL A 106 8.64 1.95 8.97
C VAL A 106 10.14 1.82 8.80
N TYR A 107 10.78 2.67 8.00
CA TYR A 107 12.22 2.57 7.77
C TYR A 107 13.07 3.05 8.95
N GLU A 108 12.53 3.89 9.82
CA GLU A 108 13.18 4.22 11.09
C GLU A 108 13.20 3.02 12.03
N LYS A 109 12.12 2.23 12.01
CA LYS A 109 11.98 1.01 12.82
C LYS A 109 12.78 -0.16 12.25
N PHE A 110 12.90 -0.24 10.93
CA PHE A 110 13.59 -1.32 10.22
C PHE A 110 14.65 -0.75 9.25
N PRO A 111 15.70 -0.10 9.76
CA PRO A 111 16.67 0.61 8.91
C PRO A 111 17.44 -0.30 7.94
N GLU A 112 17.57 -1.59 8.23
CA GLU A 112 18.24 -2.56 7.37
C GLU A 112 17.55 -2.75 6.02
N TYR A 113 16.25 -2.43 5.92
CA TYR A 113 15.50 -2.56 4.67
C TYR A 113 15.55 -1.29 3.80
N LYS A 114 16.08 -0.21 4.35
CA LYS A 114 16.18 1.05 3.60
C LYS A 114 17.36 1.02 2.66
N ARG A 115 17.09 1.24 1.37
CA ARG A 115 18.13 1.27 0.34
C ARG A 115 17.93 2.42 -0.62
#